data_623685833e783e6331ee56b3bc63f362
#
_entry.id   623685833e783e6331ee56b3bc63f362
#
_cell.length_a   1.000
_cell.length_b   1.000
_cell.length_c   1.000
_cell.angle_alpha   90.00
_cell.angle_beta   90.00
_cell.angle_gamma   90.00
#
_symmetry.space_group_name_H-M   'P 1'
#
loop_
_entity.id
_entity.type
_entity.pdbx_description
1 polymer ?
#
loop_
_entity_poly.entity_id
_entity_poly.type
_entity_poly.pdbx_seq_one_letter_code
_entity_poly.pdbx_strand_id
1 'polypeptide(L)'
;VNPHGLRVGIIKDWDSNWYADKRNDEFAKNLAEDQILRKYLKTTLYKSNISKIEIERSAKNVKIVLYTAKPGVVIGKGGAGIEKIKADAQKLTDKKLFIDVKEIKKPDADAQLVAENIAAQLENRIAFRKAMKSCMGRTMKSGAQGIKCACSGRLGGADMARTEFYSEGTIPLQTLRADIDYGFAEADTTYGKVGVKTWIYHGEVLPTKTVKEGGNK
;
A
#
# COMPACT_ATOMS: atom_id res chain seq x y z
N VAL A 1 -0.37 10.30 11.59
CA VAL A 1 0.63 9.29 11.98
C VAL A 1 0.29 7.97 11.30
N ASN A 2 1.29 7.23 10.82
CA ASN A 2 1.10 5.90 10.23
C ASN A 2 0.85 4.87 11.35
N PRO A 3 -0.30 4.19 11.38
CA PRO A 3 -0.64 3.23 12.42
C PRO A 3 0.09 1.88 12.26
N HIS A 4 0.70 1.59 11.11
CA HIS A 4 1.40 0.34 10.86
C HIS A 4 2.59 0.15 11.79
N GLY A 5 3.35 1.21 12.10
CA GLY A 5 4.55 1.12 12.93
C GLY A 5 4.31 0.52 14.32
N LEU A 6 3.15 0.79 14.92
CA LEU A 6 2.76 0.24 16.22
C LEU A 6 2.18 -1.19 16.13
N ARG A 7 1.83 -1.65 14.93
CA ARG A 7 1.16 -2.94 14.68
C ARG A 7 2.06 -3.97 14.00
N VAL A 8 3.24 -3.56 13.56
CA VAL A 8 4.25 -4.47 12.98
C VAL A 8 4.70 -5.47 14.03
N GLY A 9 4.69 -6.75 13.67
CA GLY A 9 5.01 -7.85 14.58
C GLY A 9 3.87 -8.28 15.52
N ILE A 10 2.72 -7.60 15.50
CA ILE A 10 1.51 -7.97 16.28
C ILE A 10 0.41 -8.45 15.32
N ILE A 11 -0.04 -7.56 14.42
CA ILE A 11 -1.12 -7.82 13.45
C ILE A 11 -0.60 -7.75 12.02
N LYS A 12 0.27 -6.77 11.75
CA LYS A 12 0.86 -6.53 10.43
C LYS A 12 2.26 -7.14 10.36
N ASP A 13 2.62 -7.64 9.19
CA ASP A 13 3.95 -8.14 8.89
C ASP A 13 4.77 -7.13 8.09
N TRP A 14 6.07 -7.38 7.93
CA TRP A 14 6.96 -6.52 7.16
C TRP A 14 6.72 -6.66 5.66
N ASP A 15 7.00 -5.59 4.92
CA ASP A 15 6.94 -5.59 3.46
C ASP A 15 8.20 -6.18 2.81
N SER A 16 9.30 -6.27 3.55
CA SER A 16 10.54 -6.93 3.15
C SER A 16 10.85 -8.05 4.13
N ASN A 17 10.72 -9.30 3.66
CA ASN A 17 10.88 -10.52 4.46
C ASN A 17 12.22 -11.16 4.11
N TRP A 18 13.29 -10.66 4.73
CA TRP A 18 14.62 -11.23 4.60
C TRP A 18 15.53 -10.85 5.78
N TYR A 19 16.57 -11.61 5.97
CA TYR A 19 17.60 -11.39 6.97
C TYR A 19 18.98 -11.29 6.30
N ALA A 20 19.81 -10.36 6.76
CA ALA A 20 21.21 -10.26 6.38
C ALA A 20 22.08 -9.89 7.59
N ASP A 21 23.29 -10.42 7.66
CA ASP A 21 24.24 -10.07 8.72
C ASP A 21 24.76 -8.64 8.53
N LYS A 22 24.79 -7.87 9.62
CA LYS A 22 25.31 -6.49 9.63
C LYS A 22 26.81 -6.41 9.31
N ARG A 23 27.57 -7.51 9.53
CA ARG A 23 29.02 -7.53 9.39
C ARG A 23 29.51 -7.40 7.96
N ASN A 24 28.70 -7.74 6.97
CA ASN A 24 29.13 -7.93 5.57
C ASN A 24 28.65 -6.84 4.61
N ASP A 25 28.22 -5.66 5.07
CA ASP A 25 27.60 -4.61 4.24
C ASP A 25 26.46 -5.08 3.31
N GLU A 26 26.11 -6.37 3.39
CA GLU A 26 25.09 -6.99 2.58
C GLU A 26 23.71 -6.40 2.91
N PHE A 27 23.48 -6.06 4.18
CA PHE A 27 22.25 -5.44 4.62
C PHE A 27 22.02 -4.10 3.91
N ALA A 28 23.02 -3.23 3.89
CA ALA A 28 22.93 -1.91 3.27
C ALA A 28 22.69 -2.01 1.76
N LYS A 29 23.38 -2.91 1.08
CA LYS A 29 23.22 -3.17 -0.35
C LYS A 29 21.83 -3.68 -0.68
N ASN A 30 21.34 -4.70 0.04
CA ASN A 30 20.02 -5.27 -0.16
C ASN A 30 18.92 -4.23 0.08
N LEU A 31 19.06 -3.37 1.10
CA LEU A 31 18.08 -2.31 1.40
C LEU A 31 18.05 -1.24 0.29
N ALA A 32 19.21 -0.83 -0.21
CA ALA A 32 19.30 0.12 -1.33
C ALA A 32 18.66 -0.45 -2.61
N GLU A 33 18.96 -1.71 -2.94
CA GLU A 33 18.35 -2.41 -4.08
C GLU A 33 16.82 -2.51 -3.92
N ASP A 34 16.30 -2.87 -2.72
CA ASP A 34 14.86 -2.93 -2.47
C ASP A 34 14.18 -1.60 -2.72
N GLN A 35 14.80 -0.51 -2.28
CA GLN A 35 14.25 0.83 -2.49
C GLN A 35 14.21 1.23 -3.96
N ILE A 36 15.26 0.90 -4.72
CA ILE A 36 15.31 1.14 -6.17
C ILE A 36 14.25 0.32 -6.90
N LEU A 37 14.13 -0.98 -6.56
CA LEU A 37 13.12 -1.87 -7.15
C LEU A 37 11.69 -1.41 -6.85
N ARG A 38 11.39 -1.03 -5.60
CA ARG A 38 10.08 -0.49 -5.21
C ARG A 38 9.73 0.78 -6.00
N LYS A 39 10.67 1.73 -6.07
CA LYS A 39 10.50 2.97 -6.81
C LYS A 39 10.27 2.72 -8.30
N TYR A 40 11.09 1.87 -8.91
CA TYR A 40 10.96 1.50 -10.31
C TYR A 40 9.60 0.87 -10.62
N LEU A 41 9.21 -0.15 -9.85
CA LEU A 41 7.95 -0.86 -10.05
C LEU A 41 6.74 0.06 -9.84
N LYS A 42 6.75 0.89 -8.79
CA LYS A 42 5.65 1.82 -8.51
C LYS A 42 5.49 2.86 -9.62
N THR A 43 6.60 3.39 -10.15
CA THR A 43 6.57 4.38 -11.24
C THR A 43 6.11 3.76 -12.55
N THR A 44 6.67 2.60 -12.93
CA THR A 44 6.35 1.94 -14.20
C THR A 44 4.92 1.41 -14.23
N LEU A 45 4.44 0.89 -13.11
CA LEU A 45 3.13 0.25 -12.99
C LEU A 45 2.08 1.13 -12.28
N TYR A 46 2.27 2.44 -12.24
CA TYR A 46 1.33 3.36 -11.55
C TYR A 46 -0.12 3.19 -12.03
N LYS A 47 -0.33 3.00 -13.34
CA LYS A 47 -1.66 2.78 -13.95
C LYS A 47 -2.33 1.46 -13.57
N SER A 48 -1.56 0.52 -13.03
CA SER A 48 -2.06 -0.81 -12.62
C SER A 48 -2.63 -0.82 -11.21
N ASN A 49 -2.58 0.31 -10.49
CA ASN A 49 -3.08 0.46 -9.12
C ASN A 49 -2.44 -0.57 -8.17
N ILE A 50 -1.12 -0.43 -7.97
CA ILE A 50 -0.38 -1.28 -7.02
C ILE A 50 -0.57 -0.72 -5.61
N SER A 51 -1.08 -1.56 -4.71
CA SER A 51 -1.23 -1.25 -3.30
C SER A 51 0.07 -1.52 -2.53
N LYS A 52 0.54 -2.77 -2.55
CA LYS A 52 1.66 -3.25 -1.75
C LYS A 52 2.65 -4.02 -2.60
N ILE A 53 3.94 -3.89 -2.28
CA ILE A 53 5.04 -4.64 -2.88
C ILE A 53 5.76 -5.37 -1.75
N GLU A 54 5.67 -6.68 -1.71
CA GLU A 54 6.44 -7.52 -0.78
C GLU A 54 7.68 -8.05 -1.48
N ILE A 55 8.81 -8.05 -0.75
CA ILE A 55 10.09 -8.55 -1.26
C ILE A 55 10.62 -9.61 -0.32
N GLU A 56 10.78 -10.81 -0.84
CA GLU A 56 11.41 -11.95 -0.17
C GLU A 56 12.79 -12.17 -0.79
N ARG A 57 13.84 -12.22 0.03
CA ARG A 57 15.20 -12.49 -0.45
C ARG A 57 15.73 -13.80 0.09
N SER A 58 16.28 -14.58 -0.82
CA SER A 58 17.11 -15.75 -0.52
C SER A 58 18.53 -15.48 -0.97
N ALA A 59 19.48 -16.38 -0.65
CA ALA A 59 20.89 -16.20 -0.99
C ALA A 59 21.11 -15.88 -2.49
N LYS A 60 20.38 -16.54 -3.40
CA LYS A 60 20.58 -16.42 -4.87
C LYS A 60 19.38 -15.79 -5.59
N ASN A 61 18.23 -15.66 -4.95
CA ASN A 61 16.98 -15.27 -5.58
C ASN A 61 16.31 -14.11 -4.84
N VAL A 62 15.65 -13.24 -5.60
CA VAL A 62 14.75 -12.20 -5.09
C VAL A 62 13.36 -12.48 -5.63
N LYS A 63 12.39 -12.65 -4.75
CA LYS A 63 10.99 -12.82 -5.12
C LYS A 63 10.23 -11.56 -4.74
N ILE A 64 9.53 -11.00 -5.70
CA ILE A 64 8.69 -9.80 -5.54
C ILE A 64 7.24 -10.22 -5.71
N VAL A 65 6.41 -9.92 -4.72
CA VAL A 65 4.96 -10.13 -4.79
C VAL A 65 4.28 -8.78 -4.93
N LEU A 66 3.57 -8.58 -6.05
CA LEU A 66 2.85 -7.37 -6.38
C LEU A 66 1.36 -7.54 -6.08
N TYR A 67 0.83 -6.74 -5.16
CA TYR A 67 -0.60 -6.67 -4.90
C TYR A 67 -1.22 -5.56 -5.76
N THR A 68 -2.09 -5.93 -6.68
CA THR A 68 -2.68 -5.00 -7.66
C THR A 68 -4.20 -5.22 -7.79
N ALA A 69 -4.91 -4.12 -8.08
CA ALA A 69 -6.33 -4.20 -8.42
C ALA A 69 -6.58 -4.59 -9.88
N LYS A 70 -5.56 -4.49 -10.76
CA LYS A 70 -5.68 -4.75 -12.19
C LYS A 70 -4.57 -5.69 -12.67
N PRO A 71 -4.61 -6.99 -12.31
CA PRO A 71 -3.56 -7.93 -12.66
C PRO A 71 -3.37 -8.09 -14.17
N GLY A 72 -4.45 -8.02 -14.96
CA GLY A 72 -4.38 -8.12 -16.40
C GLY A 72 -3.51 -7.04 -17.08
N VAL A 73 -3.43 -5.84 -16.50
CA VAL A 73 -2.58 -4.75 -17.03
C VAL A 73 -1.10 -5.04 -16.77
N VAL A 74 -0.78 -5.66 -15.60
CA VAL A 74 0.59 -6.04 -15.25
C VAL A 74 1.08 -7.21 -16.09
N ILE A 75 0.24 -8.24 -16.24
CA ILE A 75 0.58 -9.45 -16.98
C ILE A 75 0.70 -9.16 -18.46
N GLY A 76 -0.22 -8.34 -19.01
CA GLY A 76 -0.28 -8.00 -20.43
C GLY A 76 -0.76 -9.17 -21.31
N LYS A 77 -0.81 -8.95 -22.60
CA LYS A 77 -1.22 -9.97 -23.56
C LYS A 77 -0.21 -11.13 -23.60
N GLY A 78 -0.67 -12.35 -23.28
CA GLY A 78 0.17 -13.55 -23.29
C GLY A 78 1.37 -13.55 -22.32
N GLY A 79 1.36 -12.68 -21.29
CA GLY A 79 2.48 -12.60 -20.33
C GLY A 79 3.64 -11.69 -20.75
N ALA A 80 3.60 -11.10 -21.95
CA ALA A 80 4.71 -10.26 -22.45
C ALA A 80 4.97 -9.02 -21.57
N GLY A 81 3.95 -8.50 -20.87
CA GLY A 81 4.10 -7.36 -19.96
C GLY A 81 4.99 -7.69 -18.78
N ILE A 82 4.71 -8.78 -18.07
CA ILE A 82 5.47 -9.20 -16.89
C ILE A 82 6.90 -9.61 -17.25
N GLU A 83 7.13 -10.24 -18.42
CA GLU A 83 8.46 -10.61 -18.88
C GLU A 83 9.34 -9.38 -19.16
N LYS A 84 8.76 -8.35 -19.79
CA LYS A 84 9.45 -7.08 -20.01
C LYS A 84 9.83 -6.41 -18.70
N ILE A 85 8.89 -6.30 -17.77
CA ILE A 85 9.14 -5.71 -16.45
C ILE A 85 10.21 -6.49 -15.70
N LYS A 86 10.16 -7.83 -15.77
CA LYS A 86 11.17 -8.71 -15.16
C LYS A 86 12.55 -8.48 -15.78
N ALA A 87 12.65 -8.39 -17.10
CA ALA A 87 13.91 -8.16 -17.81
C ALA A 87 14.52 -6.80 -17.45
N ASP A 88 13.70 -5.77 -17.34
CA ASP A 88 14.16 -4.43 -16.96
C ASP A 88 14.53 -4.34 -15.46
N ALA A 89 13.73 -4.96 -14.58
CA ALA A 89 14.03 -5.03 -13.16
C ALA A 89 15.27 -5.89 -12.86
N GLN A 90 15.55 -6.93 -13.68
CA GLN A 90 16.75 -7.77 -13.56
C GLN A 90 18.04 -6.97 -13.77
N LYS A 91 18.00 -5.86 -14.51
CA LYS A 91 19.16 -4.97 -14.70
C LYS A 91 19.54 -4.18 -13.44
N LEU A 92 18.61 -4.11 -12.48
CA LEU A 92 18.76 -3.35 -11.23
C LEU A 92 19.29 -4.22 -10.08
N THR A 93 19.38 -5.54 -10.26
CA THR A 93 19.86 -6.47 -9.23
C THR A 93 20.69 -7.59 -9.85
N ASP A 94 21.71 -8.02 -9.12
CA ASP A 94 22.60 -9.13 -9.54
C ASP A 94 21.98 -10.51 -9.28
N LYS A 95 20.93 -10.58 -8.43
CA LYS A 95 20.27 -11.82 -8.03
C LYS A 95 19.13 -12.15 -9.00
N LYS A 96 18.84 -13.43 -9.18
CA LYS A 96 17.75 -13.89 -10.05
C LYS A 96 16.40 -13.42 -9.52
N LEU A 97 15.63 -12.70 -10.35
CA LEU A 97 14.35 -12.09 -9.97
C LEU A 97 13.17 -12.97 -10.37
N PHE A 98 12.20 -13.10 -9.45
CA PHE A 98 10.89 -13.68 -9.69
C PHE A 98 9.82 -12.65 -9.33
N ILE A 99 8.78 -12.53 -10.15
CA ILE A 99 7.66 -11.62 -9.92
C ILE A 99 6.38 -12.43 -9.89
N ASP A 100 5.68 -12.36 -8.77
CA ASP A 100 4.33 -12.92 -8.58
C ASP A 100 3.33 -11.77 -8.52
N VAL A 101 2.16 -11.96 -9.12
CA VAL A 101 1.07 -10.97 -9.10
C VAL A 101 -0.11 -11.54 -8.34
N LYS A 102 -0.53 -10.83 -7.28
CA LYS A 102 -1.71 -11.15 -6.49
C LYS A 102 -2.80 -10.11 -6.71
N GLU A 103 -4.02 -10.57 -6.95
CA GLU A 103 -5.17 -9.70 -7.14
C GLU A 103 -5.78 -9.25 -5.83
N ILE A 104 -6.12 -7.95 -5.75
CA ILE A 104 -6.90 -7.37 -4.67
C ILE A 104 -8.38 -7.40 -5.06
N LYS A 105 -9.14 -8.29 -4.43
CA LYS A 105 -10.57 -8.49 -4.74
C LYS A 105 -11.45 -7.28 -4.43
N LYS A 106 -11.08 -6.47 -3.42
CA LYS A 106 -11.83 -5.29 -2.98
C LYS A 106 -10.94 -4.05 -2.96
N PRO A 107 -10.73 -3.38 -4.11
CA PRO A 107 -9.84 -2.22 -4.19
C PRO A 107 -10.32 -1.02 -3.36
N ASP A 108 -11.64 -0.85 -3.20
CA ASP A 108 -12.20 0.23 -2.38
C ASP A 108 -12.07 -0.01 -0.86
N ALA A 109 -11.62 -1.20 -0.44
CA ALA A 109 -11.28 -1.50 0.95
C ALA A 109 -9.79 -1.31 1.27
N ASP A 110 -8.94 -1.09 0.27
CA ASP A 110 -7.51 -0.90 0.42
C ASP A 110 -7.18 0.59 0.58
N ALA A 111 -6.51 0.96 1.67
CA ALA A 111 -6.27 2.36 1.99
C ALA A 111 -5.34 3.05 0.99
N GLN A 112 -4.33 2.35 0.46
CA GLN A 112 -3.40 2.93 -0.51
C GLN A 112 -4.10 3.24 -1.84
N LEU A 113 -4.94 2.32 -2.32
CA LEU A 113 -5.69 2.49 -3.56
C LEU A 113 -6.74 3.59 -3.44
N VAL A 114 -7.38 3.71 -2.28
CA VAL A 114 -8.33 4.81 -2.00
C VAL A 114 -7.61 6.15 -1.96
N ALA A 115 -6.41 6.24 -1.34
CA ALA A 115 -5.61 7.46 -1.31
C ALA A 115 -5.21 7.89 -2.74
N GLU A 116 -4.73 6.97 -3.56
CA GLU A 116 -4.36 7.23 -4.95
C GLU A 116 -5.55 7.64 -5.82
N ASN A 117 -6.72 7.04 -5.57
CA ASN A 117 -7.95 7.43 -6.26
C ASN A 117 -8.38 8.87 -5.91
N ILE A 118 -8.28 9.26 -4.63
CA ILE A 118 -8.56 10.64 -4.22
C ILE A 118 -7.55 11.59 -4.88
N ALA A 119 -6.26 11.25 -4.87
CA ALA A 119 -5.20 12.04 -5.48
C ALA A 119 -5.46 12.25 -6.99
N ALA A 120 -5.77 11.19 -7.73
CA ALA A 120 -6.10 11.27 -9.16
C ALA A 120 -7.35 12.14 -9.43
N GLN A 121 -8.36 12.11 -8.56
CA GLN A 121 -9.52 13.00 -8.68
C GLN A 121 -9.14 14.46 -8.45
N LEU A 122 -8.23 14.75 -7.52
CA LEU A 122 -7.74 16.12 -7.27
C LEU A 122 -6.92 16.65 -8.47
N GLU A 123 -6.10 15.82 -9.09
CA GLU A 123 -5.37 16.16 -10.33
C GLU A 123 -6.34 16.48 -11.47
N ASN A 124 -7.45 15.76 -11.55
CA ASN A 124 -8.54 16.01 -12.50
C ASN A 124 -9.44 17.22 -12.12
N ARG A 125 -8.99 18.06 -11.16
CA ARG A 125 -9.69 19.27 -10.71
C ARG A 125 -11.08 19.06 -10.12
N ILE A 126 -11.35 17.86 -9.58
CA ILE A 126 -12.58 17.58 -8.84
C ILE A 126 -12.47 18.24 -7.46
N ALA A 127 -13.56 18.86 -7.00
CA ALA A 127 -13.60 19.46 -5.68
C ALA A 127 -13.24 18.43 -4.58
N PHE A 128 -12.25 18.75 -3.75
CA PHE A 128 -11.70 17.81 -2.75
C PHE A 128 -12.75 17.24 -1.81
N ARG A 129 -13.77 18.03 -1.42
CA ARG A 129 -14.89 17.56 -0.58
C ARG A 129 -15.70 16.46 -1.28
N LYS A 130 -15.97 16.62 -2.57
CA LYS A 130 -16.69 15.63 -3.37
C LYS A 130 -15.86 14.36 -3.55
N ALA A 131 -14.57 14.50 -3.87
CA ALA A 131 -13.64 13.37 -4.03
C ALA A 131 -13.58 12.54 -2.74
N MET A 132 -13.34 13.18 -1.57
CA MET A 132 -13.24 12.49 -0.29
C MET A 132 -14.56 11.78 0.06
N LYS A 133 -15.71 12.46 0.04
CA LYS A 133 -17.00 11.87 0.39
C LYS A 133 -17.39 10.71 -0.54
N SER A 134 -17.13 10.85 -1.84
CA SER A 134 -17.41 9.78 -2.81
C SER A 134 -16.59 8.52 -2.55
N CYS A 135 -15.29 8.67 -2.26
CA CYS A 135 -14.43 7.54 -1.92
C CYS A 135 -14.83 6.90 -0.59
N MET A 136 -15.12 7.72 0.44
CA MET A 136 -15.58 7.22 1.74
C MET A 136 -16.85 6.39 1.62
N GLY A 137 -17.87 6.88 0.89
CA GLY A 137 -19.10 6.13 0.67
C GLY A 137 -18.89 4.79 -0.05
N ARG A 138 -17.94 4.70 -0.99
CA ARG A 138 -17.59 3.42 -1.64
C ARG A 138 -16.90 2.46 -0.67
N THR A 139 -15.96 2.96 0.12
CA THR A 139 -15.26 2.14 1.12
C THR A 139 -16.22 1.58 2.17
N MET A 140 -17.15 2.39 2.68
CA MET A 140 -18.16 1.90 3.62
C MET A 140 -19.06 0.83 2.99
N LYS A 141 -19.45 0.99 1.73
CA LYS A 141 -20.21 -0.03 0.97
C LYS A 141 -19.42 -1.32 0.74
N SER A 142 -18.10 -1.25 0.65
CA SER A 142 -17.23 -2.45 0.49
C SER A 142 -17.09 -3.29 1.77
N GLY A 143 -17.63 -2.81 2.90
CA GLY A 143 -17.70 -3.53 4.16
C GLY A 143 -16.65 -3.09 5.20
N ALA A 144 -16.02 -1.92 5.02
CA ALA A 144 -15.18 -1.34 6.06
C ALA A 144 -16.03 -0.85 7.25
N GLN A 145 -15.52 -0.99 8.47
CA GLN A 145 -16.22 -0.54 9.70
C GLN A 145 -16.01 0.95 9.97
N GLY A 146 -15.01 1.55 9.36
CA GLY A 146 -14.77 2.98 9.44
C GLY A 146 -13.66 3.43 8.48
N ILE A 147 -13.76 4.70 8.09
CA ILE A 147 -12.77 5.37 7.25
C ILE A 147 -12.53 6.79 7.73
N LYS A 148 -11.25 7.21 7.65
CA LYS A 148 -10.84 8.60 7.81
C LYS A 148 -9.96 8.99 6.64
N CYS A 149 -10.31 10.10 6.00
CA CYS A 149 -9.50 10.70 4.94
C CYS A 149 -9.05 12.09 5.37
N ALA A 150 -7.82 12.45 5.07
CA ALA A 150 -7.28 13.79 5.29
C ALA A 150 -6.57 14.28 4.04
N CYS A 151 -6.88 15.49 3.61
CA CYS A 151 -6.19 16.20 2.53
C CYS A 151 -5.48 17.42 3.09
N SER A 152 -4.21 17.59 2.74
CA SER A 152 -3.35 18.68 3.25
C SER A 152 -2.65 19.38 2.09
N GLY A 153 -2.69 20.70 2.08
CA GLY A 153 -2.06 21.52 1.04
C GLY A 153 -2.90 22.73 0.65
N ARG A 154 -2.68 23.26 -0.53
CA ARG A 154 -3.47 24.38 -1.10
C ARG A 154 -4.78 23.87 -1.68
N LEU A 155 -5.71 23.53 -0.79
CA LEU A 155 -7.01 22.96 -1.16
C LEU A 155 -7.86 23.95 -1.96
N GLY A 156 -8.26 23.54 -3.16
CA GLY A 156 -9.02 24.39 -4.09
C GLY A 156 -8.24 25.59 -4.63
N GLY A 157 -6.91 25.60 -4.57
CA GLY A 157 -6.06 26.69 -5.02
C GLY A 157 -5.91 27.85 -4.04
N ALA A 158 -6.32 27.67 -2.78
CA ALA A 158 -6.17 28.70 -1.74
C ALA A 158 -4.69 29.05 -1.51
N ASP A 159 -4.38 30.32 -1.23
CA ASP A 159 -2.99 30.76 -1.00
C ASP A 159 -2.40 30.15 0.27
N MET A 160 -3.19 30.06 1.34
CA MET A 160 -2.79 29.40 2.57
C MET A 160 -3.13 27.91 2.53
N ALA A 161 -2.12 27.09 2.77
CA ALA A 161 -2.32 25.66 2.93
C ALA A 161 -3.09 25.36 4.22
N ARG A 162 -3.98 24.37 4.13
CA ARG A 162 -4.70 23.87 5.30
C ARG A 162 -4.91 22.36 5.19
N THR A 163 -5.27 21.75 6.31
CA THR A 163 -5.63 20.34 6.38
C THR A 163 -7.11 20.23 6.67
N GLU A 164 -7.82 19.50 5.82
CA GLU A 164 -9.21 19.10 6.08
C GLU A 164 -9.31 17.59 6.15
N PHE A 165 -10.09 17.10 7.10
CA PHE A 165 -10.33 15.66 7.27
C PHE A 165 -11.80 15.38 7.45
N TYR A 166 -12.21 14.22 6.97
CA TYR A 166 -13.55 13.65 7.16
C TYR A 166 -13.41 12.24 7.66
N SER A 167 -14.33 11.83 8.54
CA SER A 167 -14.38 10.47 9.07
C SER A 167 -15.80 9.96 9.05
N GLU A 168 -15.96 8.65 8.84
CA GLU A 168 -17.22 7.94 8.87
C GLU A 168 -16.99 6.58 9.54
N GLY A 169 -17.92 6.19 10.43
CA GLY A 169 -17.76 4.98 11.25
C GLY A 169 -16.73 5.16 12.39
N THR A 170 -16.24 4.04 12.90
CA THR A 170 -15.33 4.00 14.06
C THR A 170 -13.89 3.73 13.60
N ILE A 171 -12.90 4.45 14.15
CA ILE A 171 -11.48 4.24 13.83
C ILE A 171 -10.68 4.30 15.12
N PRO A 172 -10.51 3.18 15.83
CA PRO A 172 -9.80 3.13 17.10
C PRO A 172 -8.28 3.08 16.89
N LEU A 173 -7.64 4.23 16.63
CA LEU A 173 -6.21 4.30 16.33
C LEU A 173 -5.32 3.82 17.47
N GLN A 174 -5.79 3.93 18.72
CA GLN A 174 -5.02 3.52 19.91
C GLN A 174 -5.13 2.04 20.23
N THR A 175 -6.17 1.35 19.72
CA THR A 175 -6.36 -0.08 19.94
C THR A 175 -5.40 -0.87 19.06
N LEU A 176 -4.40 -1.52 19.64
CA LEU A 176 -3.35 -2.23 18.88
C LEU A 176 -3.88 -3.46 18.14
N ARG A 177 -4.93 -4.11 18.68
CA ARG A 177 -5.60 -5.26 18.02
C ARG A 177 -6.51 -4.86 16.86
N ALA A 178 -6.76 -3.55 16.66
CA ALA A 178 -7.55 -3.07 15.54
C ALA A 178 -6.76 -3.15 14.24
N ASP A 179 -7.32 -3.84 13.24
CA ASP A 179 -6.74 -3.89 11.88
C ASP A 179 -7.06 -2.61 11.14
N ILE A 180 -6.09 -1.69 11.15
CA ILE A 180 -6.19 -0.40 10.45
C ILE A 180 -5.19 -0.40 9.31
N ASP A 181 -5.71 -0.26 8.11
CA ASP A 181 -4.92 -0.05 6.92
C ASP A 181 -4.66 1.45 6.72
N TYR A 182 -3.50 1.77 6.14
CA TYR A 182 -3.04 3.16 5.96
C TYR A 182 -2.50 3.36 4.55
N GLY A 183 -2.98 4.40 3.88
CA GLY A 183 -2.50 4.81 2.58
C GLY A 183 -2.05 6.27 2.57
N PHE A 184 -1.03 6.55 1.76
CA PHE A 184 -0.52 7.89 1.51
C PHE A 184 -0.33 8.08 0.00
N ALA A 185 -0.84 9.18 -0.52
CA ALA A 185 -0.64 9.59 -1.91
C ALA A 185 -0.45 11.10 -2.00
N GLU A 186 0.26 11.53 -3.04
CA GLU A 186 0.42 12.93 -3.37
C GLU A 186 -0.27 13.21 -4.70
N ALA A 187 -1.07 14.27 -4.76
CA ALA A 187 -1.67 14.79 -5.98
C ALA A 187 -0.85 15.96 -6.50
N ASP A 188 -0.41 15.89 -7.75
CA ASP A 188 0.31 16.97 -8.42
C ASP A 188 -0.70 17.94 -9.04
N THR A 189 -0.96 19.04 -8.33
CA THR A 189 -1.86 20.09 -8.82
C THR A 189 -1.11 21.27 -9.38
N THR A 190 -1.78 22.11 -10.18
CA THR A 190 -1.18 23.33 -10.74
C THR A 190 -0.69 24.34 -9.68
N TYR A 191 -1.22 24.23 -8.46
CA TYR A 191 -0.86 25.09 -7.32
C TYR A 191 0.17 24.45 -6.37
N GLY A 192 0.65 23.26 -6.67
CA GLY A 192 1.59 22.51 -5.85
C GLY A 192 1.05 21.13 -5.45
N LYS A 193 1.80 20.41 -4.63
CA LYS A 193 1.40 19.08 -4.17
C LYS A 193 0.38 19.14 -3.06
N VAL A 194 -0.63 18.28 -3.15
CA VAL A 194 -1.62 18.04 -2.09
C VAL A 194 -1.45 16.62 -1.56
N GLY A 195 -1.11 16.49 -0.27
CA GLY A 195 -0.97 15.20 0.38
C GLY A 195 -2.32 14.63 0.78
N VAL A 196 -2.55 13.37 0.45
CA VAL A 196 -3.74 12.61 0.84
C VAL A 196 -3.34 11.49 1.77
N LYS A 197 -4.00 11.37 2.91
CA LYS A 197 -3.83 10.27 3.87
C LYS A 197 -5.16 9.61 4.11
N THR A 198 -5.18 8.27 4.10
CA THR A 198 -6.37 7.48 4.38
C THR A 198 -6.10 6.46 5.46
N TRP A 199 -7.06 6.23 6.33
CA TRP A 199 -7.10 5.18 7.35
C TRP A 199 -8.39 4.41 7.17
N ILE A 200 -8.31 3.09 7.02
CA ILE A 200 -9.47 2.22 6.87
C ILE A 200 -9.43 1.18 7.99
N TYR A 201 -10.51 1.06 8.72
CA TYR A 201 -10.67 0.10 9.79
C TYR A 201 -11.48 -1.11 9.31
N HIS A 202 -10.86 -2.30 9.41
CA HIS A 202 -11.47 -3.56 8.98
C HIS A 202 -12.11 -4.36 10.12
N GLY A 203 -11.78 -4.04 11.36
CA GLY A 203 -12.24 -4.75 12.53
C GLY A 203 -11.11 -5.11 13.48
N GLU A 204 -11.41 -5.86 14.54
CA GLU A 204 -10.41 -6.30 15.51
C GLU A 204 -9.92 -7.71 15.18
N VAL A 205 -8.61 -7.90 15.28
CA VAL A 205 -7.97 -9.22 15.18
C VAL A 205 -7.74 -9.72 16.61
N LEU A 206 -8.55 -10.70 17.01
CA LEU A 206 -8.38 -11.37 18.29
C LEU A 206 -7.42 -12.54 18.15
N PRO A 207 -6.57 -12.80 19.18
CA PRO A 207 -5.70 -13.97 19.16
C PRO A 207 -6.58 -15.23 19.14
N THR A 208 -6.46 -16.03 18.11
CA THR A 208 -7.06 -17.35 18.04
C THR A 208 -6.40 -18.19 19.13
N LYS A 209 -7.16 -18.62 20.13
CA LYS A 209 -6.71 -19.65 21.07
C LYS A 209 -6.43 -20.91 20.23
N THR A 210 -5.17 -21.22 20.02
CA THR A 210 -4.78 -22.56 19.59
C THR A 210 -5.24 -23.51 20.69
N VAL A 211 -6.36 -24.15 20.47
CA VAL A 211 -6.74 -25.33 21.29
C VAL A 211 -5.63 -26.34 21.02
N LYS A 212 -4.69 -26.46 21.96
CA LYS A 212 -3.80 -27.61 22.00
C LYS A 212 -4.76 -28.78 22.27
N GLU A 213 -5.06 -29.56 21.24
CA GLU A 213 -5.64 -30.88 21.44
C GLU A 213 -4.70 -31.61 22.37
N GLY A 214 -5.16 -31.72 23.61
CA GLY A 214 -4.46 -32.48 24.63
C GLY A 214 -4.38 -33.92 24.14
N GLY A 215 -3.17 -34.37 23.85
CA GLY A 215 -2.93 -35.79 23.62
C GLY A 215 -3.43 -36.59 24.83
N ASN A 216 -4.49 -37.30 24.61
CA ASN A 216 -4.83 -38.44 25.48
C ASN A 216 -3.82 -39.54 25.23
N LYS A 217 -3.12 -39.87 26.31
CA LYS A 217 -2.43 -41.16 26.47
C LYS A 217 -3.43 -42.28 26.45
#